data_253fa93c81438210ecbd6480e538b61b
#
_entry.id   253fa93c81438210ecbd6480e538b61b
#
_cell.length_a   1.000
_cell.length_b   1.000
_cell.length_c   1.000
_cell.angle_alpha   90.00
_cell.angle_beta   90.00
_cell.angle_gamma   90.00
#
_symmetry.space_group_name_H-M   'P 1'
#
loop_
_entity.id
_entity.type
_entity.pdbx_description
1 polymer ?
#
loop_
_entity_poly.entity_id
_entity_poly.type
_entity_poly.pdbx_seq_one_letter_code
_entity_poly.pdbx_strand_id
1 'polypeptide(L)'
;MAKAERSKYFNFYILNIKLRKRTNQKNLAPEDYVRVMRKVHREKIHEESSPNKHCIFRFMFEEKAKNEVEYLSGTFAQFTFIQNERWFNLKSLDMDEEFKVPEGLFPDAKITDYVFIPKAHRFCYRTSADFNISPYAIRKFLEKALDKACRPDEFVQVDVESSKESIEAILSAREIKKLMIDINYSNVDIGSDLKKFVEEDIKASNTSRFQVVATQKPDVSIDVEQSTILSGALQSAISDGEAEAVIIDENNRTKRIKTSQFPRKESIYGVKSRFNQLVFEKIMRIFRNNGN
;
A
#
# COMPACT_ATOMS: atom_id res chain seq x y z
N MET A 1 -22.70 29.19 16.64
CA MET A 1 -21.53 28.61 17.37
C MET A 1 -21.14 27.30 16.70
N ALA A 2 -19.92 27.19 16.18
CA ALA A 2 -19.43 25.95 15.62
C ALA A 2 -19.31 24.90 16.75
N LYS A 3 -19.93 23.73 16.55
CA LYS A 3 -19.83 22.62 17.51
C LYS A 3 -18.34 22.23 17.65
N ALA A 4 -17.79 22.23 18.85
CA ALA A 4 -16.43 21.78 19.09
C ALA A 4 -16.24 20.36 18.55
N GLU A 5 -15.23 20.17 17.72
CA GLU A 5 -14.96 18.88 17.07
C GLU A 5 -14.44 17.91 18.16
N ARG A 6 -15.09 16.75 18.30
CA ARG A 6 -14.71 15.75 19.31
C ARG A 6 -13.53 14.91 18.81
N SER A 7 -12.55 14.73 19.69
CA SER A 7 -11.44 13.81 19.45
C SER A 7 -11.93 12.35 19.42
N LYS A 8 -11.40 11.58 18.50
CA LYS A 8 -11.68 10.13 18.35
C LYS A 8 -10.51 9.42 17.70
N TYR A 9 -10.56 8.10 17.68
CA TYR A 9 -9.58 7.31 16.93
C TYR A 9 -9.91 7.33 15.44
N PHE A 10 -8.86 7.48 14.63
CA PHE A 10 -8.89 7.32 13.18
C PHE A 10 -7.92 6.22 12.78
N ASN A 11 -8.42 5.28 12.00
CA ASN A 11 -7.62 4.20 11.45
C ASN A 11 -7.24 4.51 10.01
N PHE A 12 -6.04 4.08 9.62
CA PHE A 12 -5.56 4.22 8.24
C PHE A 12 -4.65 3.05 7.85
N TYR A 13 -4.64 2.73 6.57
CA TYR A 13 -3.70 1.79 5.96
C TYR A 13 -2.51 2.53 5.39
N ILE A 14 -1.39 1.79 5.23
CA ILE A 14 -0.12 2.31 4.72
C ILE A 14 0.27 1.52 3.47
N LEU A 15 0.59 2.24 2.40
CA LEU A 15 1.16 1.70 1.17
C LEU A 15 2.51 2.40 0.90
N ASN A 16 3.45 1.64 0.38
CA ASN A 16 4.76 2.14 -0.03
C ASN A 16 4.77 2.34 -1.55
N ILE A 17 4.96 3.58 -2.01
CA ILE A 17 5.06 3.92 -3.43
C ILE A 17 6.54 4.03 -3.80
N LYS A 18 6.96 3.29 -4.82
CA LYS A 18 8.32 3.26 -5.35
C LYS A 18 8.32 3.77 -6.77
N LEU A 19 8.90 4.94 -6.99
CA LEU A 19 9.05 5.55 -8.30
C LEU A 19 10.52 5.45 -8.74
N ARG A 20 10.78 4.81 -9.90
CA ARG A 20 12.12 4.45 -10.33
C ARG A 20 12.37 4.72 -11.80
N LYS A 21 13.66 4.80 -12.16
CA LYS A 21 14.08 4.77 -13.56
C LYS A 21 14.19 3.35 -14.08
N ARG A 22 13.71 3.12 -15.29
CA ARG A 22 13.80 1.81 -15.97
C ARG A 22 15.23 1.37 -16.25
N THR A 23 16.11 2.35 -16.53
CA THR A 23 17.51 2.09 -16.96
C THR A 23 18.39 1.56 -15.85
N ASN A 24 18.22 2.01 -14.60
CA ASN A 24 19.13 1.67 -13.49
C ASN A 24 18.38 1.36 -12.19
N GLN A 25 17.06 1.33 -12.23
CA GLN A 25 16.16 1.07 -11.12
C GLN A 25 16.39 1.95 -9.86
N LYS A 26 17.13 3.07 -10.01
CA LYS A 26 17.29 4.03 -8.93
C LYS A 26 15.98 4.73 -8.63
N ASN A 27 15.75 4.93 -7.34
CA ASN A 27 14.64 5.72 -6.87
C ASN A 27 14.81 7.17 -7.30
N LEU A 28 13.69 7.78 -7.60
CA LEU A 28 13.61 9.18 -7.94
C LEU A 28 13.55 10.05 -6.67
N ALA A 29 13.86 11.33 -6.83
CA ALA A 29 13.81 12.28 -5.72
C ALA A 29 12.35 12.56 -5.27
N PRO A 30 12.14 13.03 -4.01
CA PRO A 30 10.81 13.34 -3.49
C PRO A 30 9.98 14.28 -4.39
N GLU A 31 10.65 15.20 -5.10
CA GLU A 31 10.01 16.15 -6.04
C GLU A 31 9.39 15.44 -7.25
N ASP A 32 9.97 14.35 -7.71
CA ASP A 32 9.43 13.55 -8.81
C ASP A 32 8.13 12.85 -8.41
N TYR A 33 8.03 12.37 -7.18
CA TYR A 33 6.78 11.83 -6.64
C TYR A 33 5.68 12.89 -6.59
N VAL A 34 6.02 14.09 -6.13
CA VAL A 34 5.10 15.24 -6.13
C VAL A 34 4.66 15.57 -7.55
N ARG A 35 5.57 15.58 -8.52
CA ARG A 35 5.30 15.83 -9.95
C ARG A 35 4.29 14.82 -10.50
N VAL A 36 4.53 13.53 -10.26
CA VAL A 36 3.66 12.44 -10.76
C VAL A 36 2.28 12.53 -10.12
N MET A 37 2.20 12.72 -8.80
CA MET A 37 0.92 12.88 -8.09
C MET A 37 0.12 14.09 -8.60
N ARG A 38 0.78 15.25 -8.79
CA ARG A 38 0.16 16.45 -9.38
C ARG A 38 -0.41 16.17 -10.77
N LYS A 39 0.32 15.43 -11.61
CA LYS A 39 -0.13 15.09 -12.95
C LYS A 39 -1.38 14.21 -12.90
N VAL A 40 -1.41 13.15 -12.07
CA VAL A 40 -2.60 12.31 -11.87
C VAL A 40 -3.82 13.14 -11.48
N HIS A 41 -3.66 14.05 -10.51
CA HIS A 41 -4.76 14.90 -10.04
C HIS A 41 -5.21 15.91 -11.10
N ARG A 42 -4.28 16.62 -11.74
CA ARG A 42 -4.59 17.65 -12.76
C ARG A 42 -5.28 17.06 -13.98
N GLU A 43 -4.83 15.90 -14.44
CA GLU A 43 -5.39 15.21 -15.61
C GLU A 43 -6.61 14.36 -15.27
N LYS A 44 -7.05 14.37 -14.00
CA LYS A 44 -8.22 13.62 -13.50
C LYS A 44 -8.15 12.13 -13.87
N ILE A 45 -6.95 11.55 -13.79
CA ILE A 45 -6.75 10.14 -14.12
C ILE A 45 -7.51 9.29 -13.11
N HIS A 46 -8.46 8.52 -13.61
CA HIS A 46 -9.18 7.51 -12.84
C HIS A 46 -8.86 6.12 -13.34
N GLU A 47 -8.75 5.17 -12.43
CA GLU A 47 -8.38 3.80 -12.75
C GLU A 47 -9.18 2.80 -11.92
N GLU A 48 -9.28 1.60 -12.48
CA GLU A 48 -9.93 0.49 -11.82
C GLU A 48 -9.18 0.08 -10.56
N SER A 49 -9.89 0.04 -9.43
CA SER A 49 -9.42 -0.47 -8.14
C SER A 49 -9.88 -1.91 -7.87
N SER A 50 -11.09 -2.23 -8.30
CA SER A 50 -11.68 -3.58 -8.25
C SER A 50 -12.73 -3.70 -9.36
N PRO A 51 -13.29 -4.89 -9.67
CA PRO A 51 -14.25 -5.03 -10.76
C PRO A 51 -15.35 -3.98 -10.70
N ASN A 52 -15.52 -3.25 -11.79
CA ASN A 52 -16.48 -2.15 -11.94
C ASN A 52 -16.34 -1.00 -10.94
N LYS A 53 -15.25 -0.90 -10.16
CA LYS A 53 -15.00 0.20 -9.24
C LYS A 53 -13.75 0.95 -9.67
N HIS A 54 -13.87 2.26 -9.86
CA HIS A 54 -12.76 3.14 -10.17
C HIS A 54 -12.48 4.09 -9.01
N CYS A 55 -11.23 4.54 -8.92
CA CYS A 55 -10.81 5.57 -7.98
C CYS A 55 -10.27 6.79 -8.74
N ILE A 56 -10.39 7.97 -8.11
CA ILE A 56 -9.87 9.24 -8.61
C ILE A 56 -9.49 10.14 -7.43
N PHE A 57 -8.40 10.91 -7.56
CA PHE A 57 -8.08 11.98 -6.62
C PHE A 57 -9.04 13.16 -6.83
N ARG A 58 -9.80 13.51 -5.77
CA ARG A 58 -10.79 14.60 -5.79
C ARG A 58 -10.17 15.94 -5.45
N PHE A 59 -9.43 16.00 -4.36
CA PHE A 59 -8.69 17.19 -3.91
C PHE A 59 -7.26 16.82 -3.56
N MET A 60 -6.36 17.78 -3.75
CA MET A 60 -4.95 17.66 -3.39
C MET A 60 -4.45 19.01 -2.88
N PHE A 61 -3.91 18.99 -1.69
CA PHE A 61 -3.28 20.12 -1.02
C PHE A 61 -1.83 19.79 -0.70
N GLU A 62 -0.98 20.80 -0.70
CA GLU A 62 0.44 20.67 -0.41
C GLU A 62 0.76 21.37 0.90
N GLU A 63 1.33 20.64 1.84
CA GLU A 63 1.96 21.24 3.02
C GLU A 63 3.46 21.37 2.78
N LYS A 64 4.01 22.55 3.02
CA LYS A 64 5.39 22.89 2.72
C LYS A 64 6.12 23.40 3.97
N ALA A 65 7.38 22.96 4.11
CA ALA A 65 8.33 23.55 5.03
C ALA A 65 9.61 23.91 4.26
N LYS A 66 10.14 25.10 4.48
CA LYS A 66 11.38 25.60 3.82
C LYS A 66 11.37 25.41 2.31
N ASN A 67 10.25 25.68 1.63
CA ASN A 67 10.00 25.52 0.19
C ASN A 67 9.95 24.07 -0.34
N GLU A 68 10.10 23.06 0.50
CA GLU A 68 9.92 21.67 0.14
C GLU A 68 8.53 21.15 0.52
N VAL A 69 7.95 20.27 -0.29
CA VAL A 69 6.68 19.62 0.03
C VAL A 69 6.94 18.55 1.09
N GLU A 70 6.40 18.75 2.30
CA GLU A 70 6.47 17.75 3.36
C GLU A 70 5.50 16.60 3.11
N TYR A 71 4.25 16.95 2.78
CA TYR A 71 3.25 15.96 2.40
C TYR A 71 2.19 16.55 1.46
N LEU A 72 1.59 15.66 0.69
CA LEU A 72 0.36 15.91 -0.06
C LEU A 72 -0.81 15.33 0.73
N SER A 73 -1.90 16.04 0.79
CA SER A 73 -3.11 15.57 1.46
C SER A 73 -4.36 15.95 0.69
N GLY A 74 -5.46 15.26 0.96
CA GLY A 74 -6.71 15.58 0.31
C GLY A 74 -7.71 14.44 0.43
N THR A 75 -8.57 14.32 -0.58
CA THR A 75 -9.54 13.25 -0.65
C THR A 75 -9.48 12.54 -2.00
N PHE A 76 -9.78 11.25 -2.00
CA PHE A 76 -10.06 10.51 -3.22
C PHE A 76 -11.44 9.84 -3.12
N ALA A 77 -12.04 9.59 -4.26
CA ALA A 77 -13.33 8.95 -4.40
C ALA A 77 -13.19 7.58 -5.06
N GLN A 78 -13.98 6.61 -4.58
CA GLN A 78 -14.27 5.38 -5.32
C GLN A 78 -15.72 5.43 -5.77
N PHE A 79 -15.99 5.02 -7.00
CA PHE A 79 -17.35 4.99 -7.59
C PHE A 79 -17.51 3.76 -8.49
N THR A 80 -18.76 3.40 -8.79
CA THR A 80 -19.05 2.35 -9.76
C THR A 80 -18.93 2.92 -11.16
N PHE A 81 -18.01 2.36 -11.97
CA PHE A 81 -17.80 2.77 -13.35
C PHE A 81 -18.67 1.93 -14.28
N ILE A 82 -19.58 2.57 -14.98
CA ILE A 82 -20.52 1.94 -15.91
C ILE A 82 -20.10 2.33 -17.32
N GLN A 83 -19.67 1.34 -18.13
CA GLN A 83 -19.24 1.57 -19.52
C GLN A 83 -20.35 1.30 -20.55
N ASN A 84 -21.25 0.38 -20.25
CA ASN A 84 -22.28 -0.06 -21.18
C ASN A 84 -23.66 0.26 -20.63
N GLU A 85 -24.38 1.07 -21.34
CA GLU A 85 -25.70 1.58 -20.95
C GLU A 85 -26.83 0.62 -21.35
N ARG A 86 -26.67 -0.67 -21.10
CA ARG A 86 -27.77 -1.63 -21.25
C ARG A 86 -28.45 -1.83 -19.90
N TRP A 87 -29.63 -1.29 -19.76
CA TRP A 87 -30.42 -1.38 -18.55
C TRP A 87 -31.53 -2.39 -18.72
N PHE A 88 -31.69 -3.29 -17.77
CA PHE A 88 -32.79 -4.24 -17.73
C PHE A 88 -33.88 -3.73 -16.78
N ASN A 89 -35.07 -3.54 -17.31
CA ASN A 89 -36.21 -3.05 -16.54
C ASN A 89 -36.94 -4.23 -15.88
N LEU A 90 -36.88 -4.31 -14.56
CA LEU A 90 -37.50 -5.38 -13.78
C LEU A 90 -39.02 -5.39 -13.82
N LYS A 91 -39.70 -4.30 -14.25
CA LYS A 91 -41.15 -4.22 -14.36
C LYS A 91 -41.64 -4.77 -15.69
N SER A 92 -41.00 -4.38 -16.79
CA SER A 92 -41.34 -4.87 -18.13
C SER A 92 -40.68 -6.21 -18.46
N LEU A 93 -39.68 -6.63 -17.69
CA LEU A 93 -38.82 -7.80 -17.96
C LEU A 93 -38.12 -7.71 -19.32
N ASP A 94 -37.77 -6.50 -19.76
CA ASP A 94 -37.14 -6.24 -21.05
C ASP A 94 -36.04 -5.17 -20.91
N MET A 95 -35.28 -4.96 -21.99
CA MET A 95 -34.24 -3.93 -22.05
C MET A 95 -34.88 -2.54 -22.11
N ASP A 96 -34.34 -1.64 -21.30
CA ASP A 96 -34.75 -0.23 -21.31
C ASP A 96 -33.80 0.55 -22.22
N GLU A 97 -34.24 0.86 -23.42
CA GLU A 97 -33.48 1.61 -24.42
C GLU A 97 -33.57 3.13 -24.24
N GLU A 98 -34.52 3.60 -23.43
CA GLU A 98 -34.78 5.03 -23.21
C GLU A 98 -33.93 5.60 -22.05
N PHE A 99 -33.57 4.77 -21.10
CA PHE A 99 -32.81 5.22 -19.94
C PHE A 99 -31.36 5.55 -20.30
N LYS A 100 -30.98 6.81 -20.10
CA LYS A 100 -29.58 7.28 -20.29
C LYS A 100 -29.03 7.83 -18.99
N VAL A 101 -27.88 7.32 -18.59
CA VAL A 101 -27.11 7.92 -17.50
C VAL A 101 -26.52 9.25 -17.96
N PRO A 102 -26.67 10.34 -17.21
CA PRO A 102 -26.03 11.60 -17.57
C PRO A 102 -24.50 11.43 -17.65
N GLU A 103 -23.91 12.02 -18.67
CA GLU A 103 -22.44 11.92 -18.89
C GLU A 103 -21.65 12.40 -17.65
N GLY A 104 -20.63 11.65 -17.28
CA GLY A 104 -19.77 11.98 -16.16
C GLY A 104 -20.37 11.72 -14.77
N LEU A 105 -21.57 11.16 -14.66
CA LEU A 105 -22.16 10.76 -13.38
C LEU A 105 -22.01 9.25 -13.16
N PHE A 106 -21.48 8.89 -12.00
CA PHE A 106 -21.25 7.51 -11.60
C PHE A 106 -21.84 7.26 -10.20
N PRO A 107 -22.55 6.13 -9.99
CA PRO A 107 -23.18 5.83 -8.71
C PRO A 107 -22.19 5.33 -7.64
N ASP A 108 -22.70 5.19 -6.42
CA ASP A 108 -22.02 4.61 -5.24
C ASP A 108 -20.71 5.33 -4.87
N ALA A 109 -20.64 6.63 -5.06
CA ALA A 109 -19.45 7.40 -4.72
C ALA A 109 -19.17 7.38 -3.22
N LYS A 110 -17.99 6.90 -2.84
CA LYS A 110 -17.46 6.92 -1.48
C LYS A 110 -16.18 7.75 -1.45
N ILE A 111 -16.02 8.59 -0.43
CA ILE A 111 -14.91 9.55 -0.33
C ILE A 111 -14.16 9.32 0.96
N THR A 112 -12.82 9.32 0.89
CA THR A 112 -11.97 9.27 2.07
C THR A 112 -10.78 10.21 1.98
N ASP A 113 -10.19 10.50 3.15
CA ASP A 113 -9.00 11.33 3.29
C ASP A 113 -7.73 10.51 3.03
N TYR A 114 -6.72 11.14 2.44
CA TYR A 114 -5.39 10.56 2.26
C TYR A 114 -4.28 11.56 2.63
N VAL A 115 -3.12 11.00 2.95
CA VAL A 115 -1.86 11.72 3.13
C VAL A 115 -0.77 10.95 2.40
N PHE A 116 -0.02 11.63 1.54
CA PHE A 116 1.16 11.06 0.90
C PHE A 116 2.40 11.84 1.33
N ILE A 117 3.41 11.14 1.82
CA ILE A 117 4.66 11.69 2.35
C ILE A 117 5.80 11.32 1.40
N PRO A 118 6.23 12.25 0.51
CA PRO A 118 7.22 11.94 -0.53
C PRO A 118 8.54 11.44 0.02
N LYS A 119 9.05 12.03 1.10
CA LYS A 119 10.34 11.64 1.73
C LYS A 119 10.31 10.23 2.34
N ALA A 120 9.16 9.78 2.80
CA ALA A 120 8.97 8.45 3.35
C ALA A 120 8.38 7.47 2.34
N HIS A 121 8.04 7.92 1.13
CA HIS A 121 7.37 7.12 0.09
C HIS A 121 6.06 6.47 0.54
N ARG A 122 5.39 7.02 1.56
CA ARG A 122 4.21 6.41 2.20
C ARG A 122 2.92 7.12 1.81
N PHE A 123 2.01 6.33 1.25
CA PHE A 123 0.63 6.73 1.00
C PHE A 123 -0.27 6.14 2.09
N CYS A 124 -0.91 7.00 2.84
CA CYS A 124 -1.79 6.63 3.94
C CYS A 124 -3.22 7.05 3.59
N TYR A 125 -4.21 6.19 3.79
CA TYR A 125 -5.60 6.55 3.61
C TYR A 125 -6.46 6.11 4.77
N ARG A 126 -7.43 6.96 5.13
CA ARG A 126 -8.34 6.73 6.25
C ARG A 126 -9.35 5.64 5.93
N THR A 127 -9.60 4.78 6.91
CA THR A 127 -10.70 3.81 6.86
C THR A 127 -11.81 4.20 7.82
N SER A 128 -13.04 3.88 7.44
CA SER A 128 -14.24 4.06 8.29
C SER A 128 -15.25 2.97 7.95
N ALA A 129 -16.35 2.89 8.72
CA ALA A 129 -17.45 1.97 8.39
C ALA A 129 -18.01 2.22 6.99
N ASP A 130 -18.10 3.50 6.58
CA ASP A 130 -18.63 3.91 5.27
C ASP A 130 -17.61 3.76 4.14
N PHE A 131 -16.30 3.68 4.49
CA PHE A 131 -15.21 3.57 3.54
C PHE A 131 -14.22 2.50 4.00
N ASN A 132 -14.49 1.26 3.63
CA ASN A 132 -13.64 0.11 3.92
C ASN A 132 -13.19 -0.55 2.62
N ILE A 133 -12.35 0.17 1.86
CA ILE A 133 -11.74 -0.37 0.63
C ILE A 133 -10.47 -1.12 1.01
N SER A 134 -10.30 -2.30 0.41
CA SER A 134 -9.08 -3.10 0.59
C SER A 134 -7.84 -2.33 0.15
N PRO A 135 -6.74 -2.37 0.90
CA PRO A 135 -5.47 -1.74 0.48
C PRO A 135 -4.94 -2.30 -0.85
N TYR A 136 -5.27 -3.53 -1.20
CA TYR A 136 -4.92 -4.11 -2.52
C TYR A 136 -5.71 -3.46 -3.67
N ALA A 137 -6.95 -3.06 -3.43
CA ALA A 137 -7.73 -2.29 -4.41
C ALA A 137 -7.12 -0.89 -4.62
N ILE A 138 -6.69 -0.24 -3.54
CA ILE A 138 -6.01 1.06 -3.63
C ILE A 138 -4.63 0.92 -4.28
N ARG A 139 -3.88 -0.14 -3.98
CA ARG A 139 -2.64 -0.48 -4.68
C ARG A 139 -2.85 -0.53 -6.18
N LYS A 140 -3.83 -1.32 -6.65
CA LYS A 140 -4.15 -1.48 -8.08
C LYS A 140 -4.47 -0.13 -8.76
N PHE A 141 -5.25 0.72 -8.09
CA PHE A 141 -5.55 2.07 -8.56
C PHE A 141 -4.27 2.91 -8.67
N LEU A 142 -3.47 2.98 -7.60
CA LEU A 142 -2.26 3.80 -7.56
C LEU A 142 -1.24 3.35 -8.61
N GLU A 143 -0.98 2.05 -8.75
CA GLU A 143 -0.05 1.53 -9.77
C GLU A 143 -0.44 1.99 -11.17
N LYS A 144 -1.70 1.80 -11.56
CA LYS A 144 -2.18 2.18 -12.89
C LYS A 144 -2.21 3.70 -13.11
N ALA A 145 -2.72 4.45 -12.13
CA ALA A 145 -2.85 5.90 -12.26
C ALA A 145 -1.49 6.62 -12.27
N LEU A 146 -0.56 6.19 -11.43
CA LEU A 146 0.77 6.76 -11.37
C LEU A 146 1.61 6.37 -12.58
N ASP A 147 1.51 5.12 -13.07
CA ASP A 147 2.23 4.68 -14.27
C ASP A 147 1.84 5.50 -15.50
N LYS A 148 0.55 5.82 -15.69
CA LYS A 148 0.08 6.73 -16.75
C LYS A 148 0.65 8.16 -16.64
N ALA A 149 0.99 8.59 -15.43
CA ALA A 149 1.58 9.90 -15.19
C ALA A 149 3.10 9.91 -15.24
N CYS A 150 3.76 8.77 -15.25
CA CYS A 150 5.20 8.60 -15.36
C CYS A 150 5.72 9.07 -16.71
N ARG A 151 7.03 9.38 -16.79
CA ARG A 151 7.75 9.54 -18.05
C ARG A 151 8.04 8.17 -18.65
N PRO A 152 8.35 8.06 -19.96
CA PRO A 152 8.63 6.77 -20.60
C PRO A 152 9.78 5.97 -19.98
N ASP A 153 10.76 6.67 -19.38
CA ASP A 153 11.92 6.09 -18.71
C ASP A 153 11.68 5.78 -17.21
N GLU A 154 10.48 6.07 -16.71
CA GLU A 154 10.09 5.86 -15.33
C GLU A 154 9.09 4.71 -15.21
N PHE A 155 9.00 4.11 -14.03
CA PHE A 155 7.94 3.18 -13.66
C PHE A 155 7.63 3.29 -12.17
N VAL A 156 6.43 2.86 -11.81
CA VAL A 156 5.97 2.84 -10.43
C VAL A 156 5.66 1.41 -9.99
N GLN A 157 5.93 1.16 -8.74
CA GLN A 157 5.51 -0.03 -8.01
C GLN A 157 4.89 0.41 -6.70
N VAL A 158 3.83 -0.24 -6.28
CA VAL A 158 3.17 0.05 -5.00
C VAL A 158 3.06 -1.24 -4.20
N ASP A 159 3.57 -1.22 -2.97
CA ASP A 159 3.45 -2.33 -2.05
C ASP A 159 2.49 -1.98 -0.90
N VAL A 160 1.69 -2.93 -0.48
CA VAL A 160 0.90 -2.83 0.74
C VAL A 160 1.80 -3.23 1.90
N GLU A 161 2.08 -2.33 2.84
CA GLU A 161 2.83 -2.72 4.03
C GLU A 161 2.08 -3.76 4.83
N SER A 162 2.79 -4.79 5.26
CA SER A 162 2.26 -5.83 6.14
C SER A 162 2.49 -5.47 7.61
N SER A 163 1.68 -5.98 8.50
CA SER A 163 1.87 -5.80 9.93
C SER A 163 2.91 -6.78 10.49
N LYS A 164 3.48 -6.48 11.65
CA LYS A 164 4.41 -7.38 12.34
C LYS A 164 3.75 -8.69 12.76
N GLU A 165 2.45 -8.66 13.05
CA GLU A 165 1.67 -9.85 13.37
C GLU A 165 1.75 -10.92 12.27
N SER A 166 2.00 -10.52 11.01
CA SER A 166 2.18 -11.46 9.91
C SER A 166 3.44 -12.34 10.08
N ILE A 167 4.52 -11.74 10.56
CA ILE A 167 5.76 -12.48 10.88
C ILE A 167 5.54 -13.34 12.13
N GLU A 168 4.96 -12.77 13.17
CA GLU A 168 4.66 -13.48 14.40
C GLU A 168 3.79 -14.72 14.14
N ALA A 169 2.80 -14.60 13.24
CA ALA A 169 1.97 -15.73 12.82
C ALA A 169 2.75 -16.83 12.08
N ILE A 170 3.81 -16.48 11.36
CA ILE A 170 4.70 -17.45 10.71
C ILE A 170 5.64 -18.08 11.74
N LEU A 171 6.29 -17.27 12.57
CA LEU A 171 7.31 -17.72 13.52
C LEU A 171 6.73 -18.52 14.70
N SER A 172 5.48 -18.22 15.10
CA SER A 172 4.77 -18.96 16.16
C SER A 172 4.22 -20.32 15.70
N ALA A 173 4.37 -20.67 14.43
CA ALA A 173 3.91 -21.97 13.95
C ALA A 173 4.69 -23.12 14.59
N ARG A 174 4.01 -24.21 14.88
CA ARG A 174 4.64 -25.42 15.41
C ARG A 174 5.74 -25.96 14.48
N GLU A 175 5.50 -25.88 13.17
CA GLU A 175 6.43 -26.34 12.15
C GLU A 175 6.27 -25.50 10.88
N ILE A 176 7.38 -25.04 10.31
CA ILE A 176 7.43 -24.35 9.01
C ILE A 176 7.97 -25.34 7.98
N LYS A 177 7.10 -25.78 7.07
CA LYS A 177 7.45 -26.74 5.99
C LYS A 177 8.08 -26.07 4.79
N LYS A 178 7.59 -24.89 4.45
CA LYS A 178 8.07 -24.12 3.31
C LYS A 178 7.91 -22.64 3.60
N LEU A 179 8.94 -21.87 3.26
CA LEU A 179 8.91 -20.42 3.34
C LEU A 179 9.33 -19.86 1.97
N MET A 180 8.51 -19.02 1.41
CA MET A 180 8.79 -18.27 0.18
C MET A 180 8.76 -16.79 0.53
N ILE A 181 9.83 -16.07 0.22
CA ILE A 181 9.98 -14.65 0.46
C ILE A 181 10.30 -14.00 -0.87
N ASP A 182 9.58 -12.96 -1.21
CA ASP A 182 9.74 -12.17 -2.43
C ASP A 182 9.92 -10.71 -2.05
N ILE A 183 11.11 -10.17 -2.28
CA ILE A 183 11.45 -8.79 -1.95
C ILE A 183 11.69 -8.05 -3.25
N ASN A 184 10.95 -6.98 -3.43
CA ASN A 184 11.15 -6.04 -4.52
C ASN A 184 12.02 -4.88 -4.02
N TYR A 185 13.17 -4.71 -4.68
CA TYR A 185 14.15 -3.74 -4.24
C TYR A 185 13.61 -2.35 -4.11
N SER A 186 13.84 -1.75 -3.00
CA SER A 186 13.46 -0.38 -2.74
C SER A 186 14.49 0.40 -1.92
N ASN A 187 14.14 1.63 -1.73
CA ASN A 187 14.73 2.65 -0.91
C ASN A 187 15.42 2.11 0.34
N VAL A 188 16.49 2.79 0.74
CA VAL A 188 17.13 2.64 2.04
C VAL A 188 16.15 3.08 3.12
N ASP A 189 15.15 2.28 3.37
CA ASP A 189 14.33 2.40 4.55
C ASP A 189 14.97 1.51 5.60
N ILE A 190 15.57 2.16 6.49
CA ILE A 190 16.26 1.82 7.68
C ILE A 190 15.50 0.73 8.43
N GLY A 191 16.06 -0.46 8.44
CA GLY A 191 15.56 -1.63 9.17
C GLY A 191 16.49 -2.05 10.29
N SER A 192 16.17 -3.17 10.95
CA SER A 192 17.06 -3.86 11.87
C SER A 192 18.40 -4.19 11.17
N ASP A 193 19.46 -4.46 11.94
CA ASP A 193 20.77 -4.80 11.39
C ASP A 193 20.73 -5.99 10.42
N LEU A 194 19.87 -6.98 10.70
CA LEU A 194 19.63 -8.12 9.82
C LEU A 194 18.99 -7.72 8.49
N LYS A 195 18.03 -6.81 8.52
CA LYS A 195 17.40 -6.25 7.32
C LYS A 195 18.44 -5.49 6.50
N LYS A 196 19.24 -4.62 7.13
CA LYS A 196 20.32 -3.87 6.47
C LYS A 196 21.32 -4.79 5.79
N PHE A 197 21.78 -5.84 6.47
CA PHE A 197 22.73 -6.80 5.92
C PHE A 197 22.22 -7.44 4.63
N VAL A 198 21.00 -7.95 4.62
CA VAL A 198 20.39 -8.54 3.41
C VAL A 198 20.19 -7.51 2.31
N GLU A 199 19.74 -6.30 2.66
CA GLU A 199 19.53 -5.22 1.68
C GLU A 199 20.83 -4.71 1.08
N GLU A 200 21.89 -4.58 1.85
CA GLU A 200 23.20 -4.14 1.37
C GLU A 200 23.82 -5.15 0.39
N ASP A 201 23.77 -6.43 0.71
CA ASP A 201 24.27 -7.50 -0.16
C ASP A 201 23.51 -7.57 -1.49
N ILE A 202 22.19 -7.48 -1.44
CA ILE A 202 21.38 -7.52 -2.65
C ILE A 202 21.57 -6.23 -3.48
N LYS A 203 21.71 -5.04 -2.85
CA LYS A 203 22.06 -3.80 -3.56
C LYS A 203 23.39 -3.90 -4.27
N ALA A 204 24.39 -4.45 -3.61
CA ALA A 204 25.71 -4.68 -4.20
C ALA A 204 25.65 -5.60 -5.43
N SER A 205 24.67 -6.53 -5.47
CA SER A 205 24.47 -7.46 -6.58
C SER A 205 23.73 -6.87 -7.79
N ASN A 206 23.28 -5.59 -7.74
CA ASN A 206 22.46 -4.94 -8.75
C ASN A 206 21.16 -5.69 -9.10
N THR A 207 20.60 -6.43 -8.15
CA THR A 207 19.38 -7.23 -8.32
C THR A 207 18.15 -6.37 -8.08
N SER A 208 17.14 -6.46 -8.95
CA SER A 208 15.86 -5.71 -8.81
C SER A 208 14.82 -6.45 -7.98
N ARG A 209 14.94 -7.77 -7.90
CA ARG A 209 14.03 -8.65 -7.18
C ARG A 209 14.84 -9.78 -6.58
N PHE A 210 14.57 -10.09 -5.33
CA PHE A 210 15.20 -11.19 -4.62
C PHE A 210 14.14 -12.16 -4.11
N GLN A 211 14.30 -13.43 -4.46
CA GLN A 211 13.41 -14.48 -4.01
C GLN A 211 14.18 -15.53 -3.23
N VAL A 212 13.66 -15.89 -2.06
CA VAL A 212 14.15 -17.00 -1.27
C VAL A 212 13.05 -18.05 -1.16
N VAL A 213 13.40 -19.29 -1.48
CA VAL A 213 12.54 -20.44 -1.25
C VAL A 213 13.29 -21.42 -0.35
N ALA A 214 12.83 -21.55 0.88
CA ALA A 214 13.31 -22.56 1.82
C ALA A 214 12.27 -23.68 1.93
N THR A 215 12.73 -24.93 1.87
CA THR A 215 11.91 -26.13 2.09
C THR A 215 12.55 -26.94 3.21
N GLN A 216 11.74 -27.43 4.13
CA GLN A 216 12.21 -28.22 5.27
C GLN A 216 12.95 -29.49 4.81
N LYS A 217 13.88 -29.95 5.62
CA LYS A 217 14.38 -31.33 5.56
C LYS A 217 13.32 -32.28 6.12
N PRO A 218 13.30 -33.57 5.74
CA PRO A 218 12.37 -34.51 6.30
C PRO A 218 12.37 -34.43 7.85
N ASP A 219 11.19 -34.28 8.42
CA ASP A 219 10.93 -34.27 9.87
C ASP A 219 11.63 -33.17 10.70
N VAL A 220 12.11 -32.08 10.02
CA VAL A 220 12.77 -30.97 10.70
C VAL A 220 12.20 -29.65 10.21
N SER A 221 11.59 -28.88 11.13
CA SER A 221 11.08 -27.53 10.84
C SER A 221 12.16 -26.60 10.32
N ILE A 222 11.78 -25.65 9.43
CA ILE A 222 12.68 -24.56 9.06
C ILE A 222 12.85 -23.66 10.29
N ASP A 223 14.09 -23.47 10.73
CA ASP A 223 14.45 -22.49 11.76
C ASP A 223 14.83 -21.16 11.11
N VAL A 224 13.87 -20.23 11.11
CA VAL A 224 14.05 -18.91 10.52
C VAL A 224 14.96 -18.03 11.37
N GLU A 225 14.91 -18.18 12.71
CA GLU A 225 15.66 -17.32 13.63
C GLU A 225 17.17 -17.62 13.60
N GLN A 226 17.55 -18.87 13.37
CA GLN A 226 18.95 -19.27 13.21
C GLN A 226 19.54 -18.85 11.86
N SER A 227 18.72 -18.44 10.90
CA SER A 227 19.19 -18.02 9.59
C SER A 227 19.13 -16.51 9.42
N THR A 228 20.28 -15.84 9.42
CA THR A 228 20.38 -14.40 9.16
C THR A 228 19.70 -13.99 7.84
N ILE A 229 19.87 -14.81 6.79
CA ILE A 229 19.27 -14.56 5.48
C ILE A 229 17.75 -14.66 5.54
N LEU A 230 17.18 -15.74 6.11
CA LEU A 230 15.73 -15.93 6.18
C LEU A 230 15.09 -14.89 7.08
N SER A 231 15.67 -14.63 8.24
CA SER A 231 15.15 -13.63 9.19
C SER A 231 15.21 -12.22 8.62
N GLY A 232 16.34 -11.81 8.02
CA GLY A 232 16.48 -10.50 7.38
C GLY A 232 15.57 -10.33 6.17
N ALA A 233 15.48 -11.35 5.31
CA ALA A 233 14.57 -11.34 4.16
C ALA A 233 13.08 -11.25 4.59
N LEU A 234 12.69 -12.02 5.61
CA LEU A 234 11.31 -11.99 6.13
C LEU A 234 10.95 -10.61 6.71
N GLN A 235 11.89 -9.97 7.42
CA GLN A 235 11.69 -8.60 7.91
C GLN A 235 11.60 -7.57 6.79
N SER A 236 12.40 -7.73 5.73
CA SER A 236 12.34 -6.85 4.55
C SER A 236 10.99 -6.97 3.81
N ALA A 237 10.43 -8.18 3.77
CA ALA A 237 9.14 -8.42 3.10
C ALA A 237 7.96 -7.66 3.71
N ILE A 238 8.06 -7.17 4.96
CA ILE A 238 7.00 -6.36 5.59
C ILE A 238 6.72 -5.07 4.82
N SER A 239 7.79 -4.36 4.44
CA SER A 239 7.70 -3.05 3.80
C SER A 239 7.91 -3.09 2.29
N ASP A 240 8.62 -4.11 1.80
CA ASP A 240 9.20 -4.13 0.47
C ASP A 240 8.90 -5.40 -0.32
N GLY A 241 7.90 -6.18 0.12
CA GLY A 241 7.59 -7.41 -0.56
C GLY A 241 6.45 -8.22 0.04
N GLU A 242 6.53 -9.52 -0.13
CA GLU A 242 5.56 -10.51 0.36
C GLU A 242 6.31 -11.74 0.86
N ALA A 243 5.76 -12.38 1.90
CA ALA A 243 6.17 -13.72 2.29
C ALA A 243 4.96 -14.66 2.39
N GLU A 244 5.18 -15.93 2.03
CA GLU A 244 4.22 -17.00 2.14
C GLU A 244 4.87 -18.19 2.83
N ALA A 245 4.22 -18.71 3.88
CA ALA A 245 4.65 -19.89 4.59
C ALA A 245 3.59 -21.01 4.53
N VAL A 246 4.06 -22.23 4.32
CA VAL A 246 3.27 -23.43 4.56
C VAL A 246 3.68 -23.97 5.93
N ILE A 247 2.76 -24.01 6.86
CA ILE A 247 3.00 -24.33 8.26
C ILE A 247 2.14 -25.51 8.74
N ILE A 248 2.54 -26.12 9.85
CA ILE A 248 1.66 -26.93 10.69
C ILE A 248 1.30 -26.09 11.93
N ASP A 249 0.02 -25.94 12.20
CA ASP A 249 -0.47 -25.27 13.40
C ASP A 249 -0.45 -26.19 14.63
N GLU A 250 -0.79 -25.66 15.81
CA GLU A 250 -0.87 -26.40 17.06
C GLU A 250 -1.85 -27.59 17.01
N ASN A 251 -2.83 -27.55 16.12
CA ASN A 251 -3.83 -28.61 15.93
C ASN A 251 -3.42 -29.63 14.85
N ASN A 252 -2.14 -29.69 14.45
CA ASN A 252 -1.61 -30.56 13.40
C ASN A 252 -2.24 -30.33 12.01
N ARG A 253 -2.77 -29.14 11.73
CA ARG A 253 -3.36 -28.81 10.43
C ARG A 253 -2.35 -28.05 9.58
N THR A 254 -2.19 -28.49 8.33
CA THR A 254 -1.39 -27.72 7.36
C THR A 254 -2.17 -26.47 6.96
N LYS A 255 -1.53 -25.32 7.11
CA LYS A 255 -2.06 -24.00 6.73
C LYS A 255 -1.07 -23.25 5.87
N ARG A 256 -1.59 -22.34 5.06
CA ARG A 256 -0.81 -21.38 4.29
C ARG A 256 -1.07 -19.99 4.86
N ILE A 257 0.00 -19.32 5.29
CA ILE A 257 -0.03 -17.95 5.79
C ILE A 257 0.69 -17.08 4.76
N LYS A 258 0.06 -15.95 4.40
CA LYS A 258 0.67 -14.91 3.56
C LYS A 258 0.72 -13.61 4.33
N THR A 259 1.82 -12.88 4.27
CA THR A 259 1.92 -11.55 4.88
C THR A 259 0.89 -10.58 4.32
N SER A 260 0.48 -10.76 3.06
CA SER A 260 -0.59 -10.00 2.43
C SER A 260 -1.97 -10.16 3.08
N GLN A 261 -2.19 -11.16 3.93
CA GLN A 261 -3.43 -11.30 4.71
C GLN A 261 -3.48 -10.34 5.92
N PHE A 262 -2.36 -9.68 6.24
CA PHE A 262 -2.18 -8.81 7.41
C PHE A 262 -1.69 -7.42 6.99
N PRO A 263 -2.50 -6.66 6.24
CA PRO A 263 -2.10 -5.31 5.84
C PRO A 263 -1.95 -4.41 7.06
N ARG A 264 -0.88 -3.60 7.06
CA ARG A 264 -0.57 -2.72 8.17
C ARG A 264 -1.62 -1.63 8.34
N LYS A 265 -2.28 -1.67 9.49
CA LYS A 265 -3.29 -0.70 9.90
C LYS A 265 -2.81 0.03 11.16
N GLU A 266 -2.77 1.35 11.09
CA GLU A 266 -2.36 2.21 12.19
C GLU A 266 -3.53 3.04 12.67
N SER A 267 -3.43 3.54 13.93
CA SER A 267 -4.43 4.39 14.56
C SER A 267 -3.80 5.67 15.09
N ILE A 268 -4.54 6.77 14.98
CA ILE A 268 -4.21 8.06 15.62
C ILE A 268 -5.43 8.54 16.40
N TYR A 269 -5.18 9.28 17.49
CA TYR A 269 -6.22 9.91 18.30
C TYR A 269 -6.18 11.42 18.14
N GLY A 270 -7.31 12.04 17.82
CA GLY A 270 -7.41 13.49 17.65
C GLY A 270 -8.71 13.95 17.04
N VAL A 271 -8.73 15.19 16.58
CA VAL A 271 -9.85 15.78 15.84
C VAL A 271 -9.66 15.59 14.32
N LYS A 272 -10.75 15.51 13.57
CA LYS A 272 -10.70 15.27 12.13
C LYS A 272 -9.91 16.34 11.37
N SER A 273 -10.03 17.60 11.78
CA SER A 273 -9.30 18.74 11.17
C SER A 273 -7.78 18.60 11.25
N ARG A 274 -7.25 17.81 12.21
CA ARG A 274 -5.81 17.54 12.37
C ARG A 274 -5.38 16.19 11.82
N PHE A 275 -6.26 15.44 11.18
CA PHE A 275 -5.96 14.08 10.68
C PHE A 275 -4.67 14.04 9.86
N ASN A 276 -4.53 14.90 8.86
CA ASN A 276 -3.37 14.91 7.96
C ASN A 276 -2.06 15.14 8.70
N GLN A 277 -2.03 16.12 9.59
CA GLN A 277 -0.85 16.44 10.43
C GLN A 277 -0.49 15.26 11.34
N LEU A 278 -1.48 14.67 12.02
CA LEU A 278 -1.25 13.55 12.94
C LEU A 278 -0.73 12.29 12.22
N VAL A 279 -1.24 12.01 11.02
CA VAL A 279 -0.72 10.91 10.17
C VAL A 279 0.72 11.20 9.77
N PHE A 280 1.03 12.42 9.30
CA PHE A 280 2.38 12.83 8.95
C PHE A 280 3.35 12.65 10.13
N GLU A 281 3.02 13.20 11.30
CA GLU A 281 3.85 13.09 12.49
C GLU A 281 4.08 11.63 12.91
N LYS A 282 3.05 10.78 12.84
CA LYS A 282 3.16 9.36 13.17
C LYS A 282 4.07 8.62 12.18
N ILE A 283 3.88 8.80 10.89
CA ILE A 283 4.71 8.16 9.87
C ILE A 283 6.16 8.61 9.97
N MET A 284 6.41 9.92 10.13
CA MET A 284 7.77 10.43 10.26
C MET A 284 8.46 9.94 11.54
N ARG A 285 7.72 9.68 12.61
CA ARG A 285 8.27 9.04 13.82
C ARG A 285 8.67 7.58 13.55
N ILE A 286 7.79 6.82 12.90
CA ILE A 286 8.09 5.42 12.50
C ILE A 286 9.32 5.40 11.58
N PHE A 287 9.36 6.29 10.60
CA PHE A 287 10.46 6.40 9.65
C PHE A 287 11.79 6.75 10.33
N ARG A 288 11.80 7.68 11.29
CA ARG A 288 13.00 8.04 12.04
C ARG A 288 13.46 6.96 13.01
N ASN A 289 12.52 6.30 13.70
CA ASN A 289 12.86 5.25 14.68
C ASN A 289 13.40 3.97 14.01
N ASN A 290 13.04 3.74 12.74
CA ASN A 290 13.64 2.67 11.96
C ASN A 290 15.03 3.08 11.41
N GLY A 291 15.51 4.28 11.68
CA GLY A 291 16.74 4.92 11.22
C GLY A 291 17.88 5.02 12.23
N ASN A 292 17.60 4.67 13.44
CA ASN A 292 18.57 4.53 14.51
C ASN A 292 18.60 3.06 14.92
#